data_c07a2866a7d2cb211e7822c4562cbcab
#
_entry.id   c07a2866a7d2cb211e7822c4562cbcab
#
_cell.length_a   1.000
_cell.length_b   1.000
_cell.length_c   1.000
_cell.angle_alpha   90.00
_cell.angle_beta   90.00
_cell.angle_gamma   90.00
#
_symmetry.space_group_name_H-M   'P 1'
#
loop_
_entity.id
_entity.type
_entity.pdbx_description
1 polymer ?
#
loop_
_entity_poly.entity_id
_entity_poly.type
_entity_poly.pdbx_seq_one_letter_code
_entity_poly.pdbx_strand_id
1 'polypeptide(L)'
;GEERSSASNDITINKTFAISFHNTTDKPATISLKDDADSITESITELVSGYNRLVSIAADKENDKFEGNAKLKKEFSRIMKAYQPQLERNGLTVSDEGSLEVNKVVIQKAASDGTLSDVFNALDSFKKSIQRKADDISINPMNYVNNKIVAYKNPHKPVNDPYNLSAYSGMMFNG
;
A
#
# COMPACT_ATOMS: atom_id res chain seq x y z
N GLY A 1 11.89 21.54 35.65
CA GLY A 1 13.03 20.78 35.20
C GLY A 1 13.83 20.27 36.40
N GLU A 2 14.21 19.01 36.40
CA GLU A 2 15.17 18.49 37.40
C GLU A 2 16.57 18.80 36.96
N GLU A 3 17.35 19.36 37.87
CA GLU A 3 18.78 19.58 37.69
C GLU A 3 19.52 18.23 37.88
N ARG A 4 20.28 17.82 36.91
CA ARG A 4 21.10 16.59 36.96
C ARG A 4 22.54 16.93 36.69
N SER A 5 23.44 16.43 37.53
CA SER A 5 24.89 16.49 37.32
C SER A 5 25.41 15.12 36.87
N SER A 6 26.36 15.11 35.96
CA SER A 6 27.05 13.91 35.51
C SER A 6 28.58 14.10 35.63
N ALA A 7 29.27 13.06 36.01
CA ALA A 7 30.73 13.02 35.97
C ALA A 7 31.28 12.67 34.58
N SER A 8 30.41 12.33 33.63
CA SER A 8 30.77 12.00 32.26
C SER A 8 30.22 13.06 31.29
N ASN A 9 30.94 13.31 30.21
CA ASN A 9 30.48 14.14 29.11
C ASN A 9 29.39 13.45 28.28
N ASP A 10 29.10 12.19 28.55
CA ASP A 10 28.06 11.41 27.85
C ASP A 10 26.86 11.21 28.78
N ILE A 11 25.71 11.61 28.32
CA ILE A 11 24.43 11.44 29.01
C ILE A 11 23.50 10.60 28.15
N THR A 12 22.91 9.56 28.74
CA THR A 12 21.87 8.76 28.10
C THR A 12 20.51 9.15 28.65
N ILE A 13 19.60 9.56 27.75
CA ILE A 13 18.21 9.93 28.07
C ILE A 13 17.30 8.78 27.70
N ASN A 14 16.52 8.28 28.69
CA ASN A 14 15.53 7.20 28.52
C ASN A 14 16.07 5.92 27.86
N LYS A 15 17.38 5.65 27.97
CA LYS A 15 18.08 4.53 27.33
C LYS A 15 17.99 4.51 25.80
N THR A 16 17.50 5.57 25.18
CA THR A 16 17.25 5.65 23.73
C THR A 16 18.18 6.64 23.04
N PHE A 17 18.53 7.74 23.73
CA PHE A 17 19.36 8.80 23.16
C PHE A 17 20.62 8.97 23.98
N ALA A 18 21.77 8.96 23.31
CA ALA A 18 23.03 9.31 23.87
C ALA A 18 23.47 10.70 23.39
N ILE A 19 23.82 11.59 24.28
CA ILE A 19 24.30 12.94 23.97
C ILE A 19 25.70 13.07 24.51
N SER A 20 26.68 13.40 23.65
CA SER A 20 28.06 13.65 24.00
C SER A 20 28.34 15.14 23.95
N PHE A 21 28.80 15.71 25.05
CA PHE A 21 29.19 17.12 25.15
C PHE A 21 30.67 17.26 24.87
N HIS A 22 31.05 18.01 23.84
CA HIS A 22 32.45 18.22 23.47
C HIS A 22 33.05 19.52 24.04
N ASN A 23 32.18 20.49 24.35
CA ASN A 23 32.59 21.78 24.89
C ASN A 23 31.59 22.29 25.93
N THR A 24 32.05 23.23 26.79
CA THR A 24 31.20 23.98 27.71
C THR A 24 30.54 25.18 26.98
N THR A 25 29.37 25.56 27.42
CA THR A 25 28.65 26.75 26.93
C THR A 25 28.42 27.73 28.07
N ASP A 26 28.57 29.03 27.79
CA ASP A 26 28.32 30.10 28.76
C ASP A 26 26.81 30.38 28.94
N LYS A 27 25.99 29.85 28.07
CA LYS A 27 24.52 30.00 28.09
C LYS A 27 23.84 28.65 28.02
N PRO A 28 22.68 28.50 28.68
CA PRO A 28 21.91 27.28 28.55
C PRO A 28 21.62 26.93 27.10
N ALA A 29 21.92 25.71 26.64
CA ALA A 29 21.56 25.19 25.35
C ALA A 29 20.32 24.29 25.49
N THR A 30 19.32 24.53 24.67
CA THR A 30 18.13 23.69 24.62
C THR A 30 18.29 22.68 23.50
N ILE A 31 18.17 21.40 23.84
CA ILE A 31 18.16 20.29 22.88
C ILE A 31 16.71 19.82 22.76
N SER A 32 16.19 19.85 21.55
CA SER A 32 14.86 19.31 21.24
C SER A 32 14.97 18.18 20.23
N LEU A 33 14.19 17.13 20.44
CA LEU A 33 14.02 16.08 19.46
C LEU A 33 13.09 16.60 18.36
N LYS A 34 13.50 16.43 17.10
CA LYS A 34 12.66 16.68 15.95
C LYS A 34 12.61 15.41 15.11
N ASP A 35 11.46 15.19 14.47
CA ASP A 35 11.35 14.14 13.49
C ASP A 35 12.30 14.40 12.31
N ASP A 36 12.97 13.35 11.85
CA ASP A 36 13.79 13.41 10.64
C ASP A 36 12.86 13.41 9.42
N ALA A 37 12.47 14.61 9.01
CA ALA A 37 11.53 14.82 7.92
C ALA A 37 12.03 14.27 6.57
N ASP A 38 13.33 14.24 6.36
CA ASP A 38 13.92 13.75 5.11
C ASP A 38 13.84 12.23 5.04
N SER A 39 14.29 11.51 6.07
CA SER A 39 14.17 10.05 6.15
C SER A 39 12.72 9.58 6.11
N ILE A 40 11.81 10.32 6.75
CA ILE A 40 10.38 10.03 6.71
C ILE A 40 9.81 10.20 5.31
N THR A 41 10.16 11.31 4.65
CA THR A 41 9.73 11.59 3.28
C THR A 41 10.25 10.53 2.30
N GLU A 42 11.48 10.07 2.48
CA GLU A 42 12.08 9.00 1.68
C GLU A 42 11.30 7.68 1.88
N SER A 43 11.03 7.28 3.11
CA SER A 43 10.26 6.07 3.42
C SER A 43 8.84 6.11 2.83
N ILE A 44 8.18 7.26 2.88
CA ILE A 44 6.86 7.47 2.25
C ILE A 44 6.98 7.35 0.73
N THR A 45 8.03 7.92 0.14
CA THR A 45 8.26 7.88 -1.31
C THR A 45 8.51 6.44 -1.79
N GLU A 46 9.26 5.64 -1.04
CA GLU A 46 9.49 4.22 -1.34
C GLU A 46 8.18 3.42 -1.29
N LEU A 47 7.36 3.63 -0.27
CA LEU A 47 6.04 2.98 -0.15
C LEU A 47 5.15 3.32 -1.35
N VAL A 48 5.09 4.60 -1.71
CA VAL A 48 4.32 5.10 -2.87
C VAL A 48 4.85 4.52 -4.18
N SER A 49 6.17 4.42 -4.33
CA SER A 49 6.80 3.81 -5.50
C SER A 49 6.41 2.33 -5.65
N GLY A 50 6.41 1.58 -4.54
CA GLY A 50 5.95 0.19 -4.51
C GLY A 50 4.49 0.05 -4.96
N TYR A 51 3.60 0.91 -4.47
CA TYR A 51 2.21 0.96 -4.89
C TYR A 51 2.07 1.30 -6.39
N ASN A 52 2.78 2.34 -6.87
CA ASN A 52 2.74 2.77 -8.26
C ASN A 52 3.19 1.67 -9.22
N ARG A 53 4.12 0.79 -8.82
CA ARG A 53 4.48 -0.39 -9.62
C ARG A 53 3.30 -1.34 -9.81
N LEU A 54 2.47 -1.55 -8.77
CA LEU A 54 1.26 -2.37 -8.91
C LEU A 54 0.27 -1.74 -9.88
N VAL A 55 0.07 -0.42 -9.79
CA VAL A 55 -0.80 0.32 -10.72
C VAL A 55 -0.27 0.21 -12.16
N SER A 56 1.04 0.37 -12.36
CA SER A 56 1.68 0.25 -13.68
C SER A 56 1.49 -1.14 -14.28
N ILE A 57 1.69 -2.22 -13.51
CA ILE A 57 1.47 -3.59 -13.97
C ILE A 57 0.00 -3.80 -14.38
N ALA A 58 -0.93 -3.29 -13.57
CA ALA A 58 -2.35 -3.38 -13.89
C ALA A 58 -2.73 -2.53 -15.13
N ALA A 59 -2.06 -1.40 -15.34
CA ALA A 59 -2.31 -0.50 -16.48
C ALA A 59 -1.70 -0.99 -17.79
N ASP A 60 -0.77 -1.95 -17.75
CA ASP A 60 -0.12 -2.49 -18.94
C ASP A 60 -1.16 -3.14 -19.87
N LYS A 61 -1.17 -2.68 -21.12
CA LYS A 61 -2.07 -3.17 -22.17
C LYS A 61 -1.89 -4.65 -22.49
N GLU A 62 -0.70 -5.20 -22.30
CA GLU A 62 -0.45 -6.62 -22.48
C GLU A 62 -1.25 -7.48 -21.49
N ASN A 63 -1.60 -6.91 -20.34
CA ASN A 63 -2.38 -7.55 -19.30
C ASN A 63 -3.89 -7.44 -19.54
N ASP A 64 -4.35 -6.59 -20.48
CA ASP A 64 -5.78 -6.41 -20.78
C ASP A 64 -6.44 -7.65 -21.41
N LYS A 65 -5.66 -8.57 -21.95
CA LYS A 65 -6.12 -9.88 -22.44
C LYS A 65 -6.58 -10.82 -21.31
N PHE A 66 -6.29 -10.50 -20.07
CA PHE A 66 -6.67 -11.29 -18.90
C PHE A 66 -7.90 -10.65 -18.22
N GLU A 67 -8.99 -11.39 -18.12
CA GLU A 67 -10.23 -10.92 -17.46
C GLU A 67 -9.99 -10.51 -16.00
N GLY A 68 -9.10 -11.24 -15.30
CA GLY A 68 -8.71 -10.92 -13.95
C GLY A 68 -8.05 -9.55 -13.80
N ASN A 69 -7.38 -9.05 -14.84
CA ASN A 69 -6.75 -7.73 -14.81
C ASN A 69 -7.80 -6.61 -14.76
N ALA A 70 -8.88 -6.72 -15.53
CA ALA A 70 -9.97 -5.76 -15.48
C ALA A 70 -10.64 -5.72 -14.10
N LYS A 71 -10.78 -6.88 -13.45
CA LYS A 71 -11.28 -7.00 -12.08
C LYS A 71 -10.33 -6.33 -11.09
N LEU A 72 -9.02 -6.58 -11.18
CA LEU A 72 -8.00 -5.94 -10.36
C LEU A 72 -8.04 -4.42 -10.48
N LYS A 73 -8.04 -3.88 -11.70
CA LYS A 73 -8.15 -2.43 -11.96
C LYS A 73 -9.35 -1.83 -11.23
N LYS A 74 -10.53 -2.47 -11.36
CA LYS A 74 -11.76 -2.00 -10.72
C LYS A 74 -11.67 -2.02 -9.19
N GLU A 75 -11.09 -3.06 -8.60
CA GLU A 75 -10.97 -3.22 -7.16
C GLU A 75 -9.96 -2.23 -6.57
N PHE A 76 -8.79 -2.06 -7.19
CA PHE A 76 -7.81 -1.05 -6.78
C PHE A 76 -8.34 0.37 -6.93
N SER A 77 -9.05 0.68 -8.02
CA SER A 77 -9.70 1.99 -8.19
C SER A 77 -10.73 2.28 -7.09
N ARG A 78 -11.47 1.27 -6.63
CA ARG A 78 -12.41 1.44 -5.50
C ARG A 78 -11.69 1.76 -4.20
N ILE A 79 -10.61 1.03 -3.91
CA ILE A 79 -9.78 1.29 -2.72
C ILE A 79 -9.24 2.71 -2.81
N MET A 80 -8.64 3.08 -3.94
CA MET A 80 -8.07 4.41 -4.13
C MET A 80 -9.11 5.51 -3.91
N LYS A 81 -10.28 5.42 -4.54
CA LYS A 81 -11.35 6.41 -4.38
C LYS A 81 -11.84 6.55 -2.94
N ALA A 82 -11.84 5.46 -2.18
CA ALA A 82 -12.24 5.49 -0.77
C ALA A 82 -11.24 6.25 0.11
N TYR A 83 -9.96 6.19 -0.22
CA TYR A 83 -8.88 6.81 0.56
C TYR A 83 -8.40 8.15 -0.01
N GLN A 84 -8.73 8.48 -1.26
CA GLN A 84 -8.27 9.69 -1.95
C GLN A 84 -8.45 10.97 -1.13
N PRO A 85 -9.62 11.28 -0.53
CA PRO A 85 -9.77 12.53 0.23
C PRO A 85 -8.86 12.61 1.47
N GLN A 86 -8.54 11.46 2.05
CA GLN A 86 -7.66 11.37 3.21
C GLN A 86 -6.20 11.49 2.79
N LEU A 87 -5.81 10.83 1.71
CA LEU A 87 -4.46 10.88 1.15
C LEU A 87 -4.10 12.29 0.69
N GLU A 88 -4.99 12.94 -0.06
CA GLU A 88 -4.76 14.29 -0.60
C GLU A 88 -4.61 15.35 0.52
N ARG A 89 -5.40 15.26 1.57
CA ARG A 89 -5.24 16.13 2.75
C ARG A 89 -3.88 15.99 3.42
N ASN A 90 -3.26 14.84 3.28
CA ASN A 90 -1.98 14.51 3.89
C ASN A 90 -0.79 14.57 2.91
N GLY A 91 -0.96 15.25 1.78
CA GLY A 91 0.14 15.51 0.84
C GLY A 91 0.44 14.39 -0.14
N LEU A 92 -0.54 13.51 -0.39
CA LEU A 92 -0.44 12.43 -1.36
C LEU A 92 -1.47 12.67 -2.47
N THR A 93 -1.05 13.20 -3.60
CA THR A 93 -1.94 13.49 -4.73
C THR A 93 -2.22 12.23 -5.52
N VAL A 94 -3.47 12.01 -5.90
CA VAL A 94 -3.91 10.86 -6.70
C VAL A 94 -4.06 11.30 -8.14
N SER A 95 -3.40 10.63 -9.09
CA SER A 95 -3.57 10.85 -10.52
C SER A 95 -4.86 10.21 -11.05
N ASP A 96 -5.29 10.61 -12.25
CA ASP A 96 -6.46 10.02 -12.94
C ASP A 96 -6.30 8.51 -13.19
N GLU A 97 -5.07 8.05 -13.33
CA GLU A 97 -4.70 6.65 -13.52
C GLU A 97 -4.65 5.85 -12.21
N GLY A 98 -4.80 6.54 -11.06
CA GLY A 98 -4.76 5.95 -9.73
C GLY A 98 -3.36 5.80 -9.15
N SER A 99 -2.33 6.40 -9.74
CA SER A 99 -1.00 6.48 -9.15
C SER A 99 -0.96 7.59 -8.08
N LEU A 100 0.00 7.49 -7.17
CA LEU A 100 0.22 8.43 -6.08
C LEU A 100 1.48 9.27 -6.33
N GLU A 101 1.39 10.56 -6.01
CA GLU A 101 2.52 11.47 -5.98
C GLU A 101 2.70 12.04 -4.58
N VAL A 102 3.95 12.12 -4.12
CA VAL A 102 4.29 12.63 -2.79
C VAL A 102 4.60 14.12 -2.88
N ASN A 103 3.82 14.94 -2.21
CA ASN A 103 4.13 16.36 -2.01
C ASN A 103 5.09 16.51 -0.82
N LYS A 104 6.39 16.54 -1.13
CA LYS A 104 7.45 16.63 -0.11
C LYS A 104 7.29 17.85 0.80
N VAL A 105 6.83 18.97 0.27
CA VAL A 105 6.67 20.22 1.04
C VAL A 105 5.60 20.05 2.12
N VAL A 106 4.49 19.39 1.79
CA VAL A 106 3.41 19.11 2.75
C VAL A 106 3.88 18.15 3.84
N ILE A 107 4.62 17.10 3.46
CA ILE A 107 5.17 16.13 4.43
C ILE A 107 6.19 16.80 5.36
N GLN A 108 7.11 17.59 4.83
CA GLN A 108 8.09 18.34 5.62
C GLN A 108 7.42 19.35 6.56
N LYS A 109 6.36 20.01 6.09
CA LYS A 109 5.57 20.88 6.94
C LYS A 109 4.88 20.11 8.06
N ALA A 110 4.26 18.97 7.78
CA ALA A 110 3.65 18.10 8.79
C ALA A 110 4.66 17.64 9.84
N ALA A 111 5.92 17.36 9.43
CA ALA A 111 7.00 17.05 10.34
C ALA A 111 7.36 18.22 11.27
N SER A 112 7.39 19.44 10.71
CA SER A 112 7.68 20.65 11.47
C SER A 112 6.55 21.03 12.45
N ASP A 113 5.30 20.79 12.04
CA ASP A 113 4.10 21.15 12.79
C ASP A 113 3.69 20.05 13.80
N GLY A 114 4.38 18.88 13.80
CA GLY A 114 4.07 17.75 14.68
C GLY A 114 2.81 16.98 14.28
N THR A 115 2.33 17.12 13.04
CA THR A 115 1.11 16.47 12.52
C THR A 115 1.41 15.24 11.65
N LEU A 116 2.63 14.73 11.67
CA LEU A 116 3.04 13.53 10.93
C LEU A 116 2.20 12.30 11.26
N SER A 117 1.66 12.22 12.49
CA SER A 117 0.78 11.12 12.89
C SER A 117 -0.43 10.97 11.97
N ASP A 118 -0.97 12.07 11.45
CA ASP A 118 -2.13 12.05 10.55
C ASP A 118 -1.75 11.48 9.18
N VAL A 119 -0.55 11.84 8.69
CA VAL A 119 0.02 11.29 7.46
C VAL A 119 0.21 9.77 7.59
N PHE A 120 0.82 9.32 8.69
CA PHE A 120 1.04 7.90 8.94
C PHE A 120 -0.25 7.11 9.10
N ASN A 121 -1.25 7.66 9.80
CA ASN A 121 -2.55 7.02 9.97
C ASN A 121 -3.29 6.86 8.63
N ALA A 122 -3.21 7.88 7.76
CA ALA A 122 -3.78 7.81 6.42
C ALA A 122 -3.12 6.72 5.57
N LEU A 123 -1.79 6.70 5.57
CA LEU A 123 -0.99 5.71 4.85
C LEU A 123 -1.17 4.29 5.38
N ASP A 124 -1.18 4.11 6.70
CA ASP A 124 -1.35 2.78 7.31
C ASP A 124 -2.72 2.18 6.99
N SER A 125 -3.76 3.00 7.05
CA SER A 125 -5.12 2.57 6.68
C SER A 125 -5.21 2.17 5.22
N PHE A 126 -4.64 2.96 4.31
CA PHE A 126 -4.54 2.65 2.90
C PHE A 126 -3.72 1.38 2.64
N LYS A 127 -2.51 1.30 3.21
CA LYS A 127 -1.61 0.14 3.11
C LYS A 127 -2.31 -1.14 3.55
N LYS A 128 -2.99 -1.12 4.71
CA LYS A 128 -3.76 -2.28 5.21
C LYS A 128 -4.84 -2.73 4.25
N SER A 129 -5.50 -1.80 3.56
CA SER A 129 -6.52 -2.15 2.56
C SER A 129 -5.93 -2.76 1.30
N ILE A 130 -4.79 -2.27 0.82
CA ILE A 130 -4.05 -2.87 -0.29
C ILE A 130 -3.53 -4.26 0.11
N GLN A 131 -2.98 -4.40 1.30
CA GLN A 131 -2.45 -5.67 1.80
C GLN A 131 -3.55 -6.73 1.92
N ARG A 132 -4.72 -6.40 2.51
CA ARG A 132 -5.87 -7.33 2.55
C ARG A 132 -6.30 -7.77 1.16
N LYS A 133 -6.25 -6.87 0.17
CA LYS A 133 -6.58 -7.22 -1.21
C LYS A 133 -5.53 -8.16 -1.81
N ALA A 134 -4.25 -7.92 -1.55
CA ALA A 134 -3.18 -8.82 -1.98
C ALA A 134 -3.32 -10.22 -1.36
N ASP A 135 -3.66 -10.28 -0.07
CA ASP A 135 -3.92 -11.52 0.65
C ASP A 135 -5.14 -12.28 0.06
N ASP A 136 -6.23 -11.57 -0.24
CA ASP A 136 -7.42 -12.13 -0.90
C ASP A 136 -7.09 -12.72 -2.28
N ILE A 137 -6.27 -12.03 -3.07
CA ILE A 137 -5.80 -12.53 -4.36
C ILE A 137 -4.93 -13.78 -4.18
N SER A 138 -4.06 -13.80 -3.18
CA SER A 138 -3.18 -14.92 -2.88
C SER A 138 -3.95 -16.18 -2.44
N ILE A 139 -5.02 -15.99 -1.65
CA ILE A 139 -5.86 -17.09 -1.17
C ILE A 139 -6.79 -17.60 -2.27
N ASN A 140 -7.31 -16.69 -3.13
CA ASN A 140 -8.30 -17.00 -4.16
C ASN A 140 -7.81 -16.62 -5.57
N PRO A 141 -6.65 -17.11 -6.05
CA PRO A 141 -6.08 -16.70 -7.33
C PRO A 141 -6.98 -17.02 -8.51
N MET A 142 -7.81 -18.05 -8.40
CA MET A 142 -8.74 -18.47 -9.46
C MET A 142 -9.81 -17.41 -9.78
N ASN A 143 -10.05 -16.47 -8.89
CA ASN A 143 -10.94 -15.33 -9.14
C ASN A 143 -10.34 -14.29 -10.12
N TYR A 144 -9.05 -14.41 -10.42
CA TYR A 144 -8.29 -13.42 -11.23
C TYR A 144 -7.60 -14.05 -12.44
N VAL A 145 -7.95 -15.29 -12.80
CA VAL A 145 -7.47 -15.97 -14.01
C VAL A 145 -8.62 -16.31 -14.94
N ASN A 146 -8.32 -16.43 -16.22
CA ASN A 146 -9.31 -16.85 -17.21
C ASN A 146 -9.68 -18.32 -16.96
N ASN A 147 -10.89 -18.59 -16.62
CA ASN A 147 -11.39 -19.94 -16.43
C ASN A 147 -11.72 -20.57 -17.79
N LYS A 148 -10.91 -21.52 -18.25
CA LYS A 148 -11.29 -22.42 -19.34
C LYS A 148 -11.99 -23.64 -18.76
N ILE A 149 -13.28 -23.72 -18.98
CA ILE A 149 -14.02 -24.95 -18.68
C ILE A 149 -13.79 -25.92 -19.83
N VAL A 150 -13.05 -26.99 -19.56
CA VAL A 150 -12.84 -28.05 -20.52
C VAL A 150 -13.89 -29.12 -20.28
N ALA A 151 -14.89 -29.19 -21.17
CA ALA A 151 -15.85 -30.27 -21.16
C ALA A 151 -15.20 -31.53 -21.74
N TYR A 152 -15.00 -32.54 -20.93
CA TYR A 152 -14.56 -33.85 -21.39
C TYR A 152 -15.77 -34.64 -21.91
N LYS A 153 -15.73 -35.04 -23.20
CA LYS A 153 -16.69 -36.00 -23.73
C LYS A 153 -16.50 -37.35 -23.03
N ASN A 154 -17.55 -37.86 -22.41
CA ASN A 154 -17.53 -39.20 -21.86
C ASN A 154 -17.51 -40.21 -23.02
N PRO A 155 -16.40 -40.94 -23.26
CA PRO A 155 -16.29 -41.85 -24.42
C PRO A 155 -17.22 -43.07 -24.31
N HIS A 156 -17.76 -43.32 -23.14
CA HIS A 156 -18.58 -44.52 -22.87
C HIS A 156 -20.10 -44.25 -22.82
N LYS A 157 -20.53 -42.96 -23.01
CA LYS A 157 -21.97 -42.64 -23.04
C LYS A 157 -22.38 -42.20 -24.43
N PRO A 158 -23.45 -42.81 -25.00
CA PRO A 158 -24.00 -42.36 -26.25
C PRO A 158 -24.55 -40.93 -26.16
N VAL A 159 -24.50 -40.20 -27.28
CA VAL A 159 -24.87 -38.78 -27.35
C VAL A 159 -26.35 -38.54 -26.93
N ASN A 160 -27.17 -39.56 -26.96
CA ASN A 160 -28.61 -39.50 -26.64
C ASN A 160 -28.90 -39.97 -25.19
N ASP A 161 -27.91 -40.18 -24.34
CA ASP A 161 -28.16 -40.54 -22.95
C ASP A 161 -28.67 -39.29 -22.19
N PRO A 162 -29.90 -39.31 -21.61
CA PRO A 162 -30.46 -38.16 -20.89
C PRO A 162 -29.66 -37.78 -19.62
N TYR A 163 -28.75 -38.66 -19.18
CA TYR A 163 -27.82 -38.40 -18.05
C TYR A 163 -26.41 -38.02 -18.50
N ASN A 164 -26.24 -37.72 -19.81
CA ASN A 164 -24.93 -37.30 -20.30
C ASN A 164 -24.64 -35.83 -19.94
N LEU A 165 -23.96 -35.65 -18.83
CA LEU A 165 -23.55 -34.34 -18.29
C LEU A 165 -22.78 -33.49 -19.30
N SER A 166 -22.06 -34.08 -20.28
CA SER A 166 -21.35 -33.33 -21.31
C SER A 166 -22.25 -32.68 -22.33
N ALA A 167 -23.43 -33.21 -22.57
CA ALA A 167 -24.46 -32.59 -23.43
C ALA A 167 -25.10 -31.38 -22.71
N TYR A 168 -25.28 -31.46 -21.40
CA TYR A 168 -25.85 -30.37 -20.60
C TYR A 168 -24.85 -29.22 -20.37
N SER A 169 -23.56 -29.52 -20.24
CA SER A 169 -22.55 -28.46 -20.09
C SER A 169 -22.43 -27.59 -21.33
N GLY A 170 -22.62 -28.16 -22.52
CA GLY A 170 -22.66 -27.39 -23.78
C GLY A 170 -23.86 -26.43 -23.88
N MET A 171 -24.98 -26.73 -23.23
CA MET A 171 -26.16 -25.88 -23.21
C MET A 171 -26.12 -24.75 -22.20
N MET A 172 -25.41 -24.95 -21.09
CA MET A 172 -25.35 -23.94 -20.02
C MET A 172 -24.32 -22.82 -20.25
N PHE A 173 -23.40 -23.02 -21.20
CA PHE A 173 -22.29 -22.08 -21.40
C PHE A 173 -22.25 -21.40 -22.76
N ASN A 174 -23.26 -21.64 -23.61
CA ASN A 174 -23.47 -20.97 -24.90
C ASN A 174 -24.62 -19.93 -24.90
N GLY A 175 -24.95 -19.43 -23.71
CA GLY A 175 -25.93 -18.34 -23.53
C GLY A 175 -25.22 -17.01 -23.22
#